data_ae94a094dbf722f8c4e73e3f740b5f71
#
_entry.id   ae94a094dbf722f8c4e73e3f740b5f71
#
_cell.length_a   1.000
_cell.length_b   1.000
_cell.length_c   1.000
_cell.angle_alpha   90.00
_cell.angle_beta   90.00
_cell.angle_gamma   90.00
#
_symmetry.space_group_name_H-M   'P 1'
#
loop_
_entity.id
_entity.type
_entity.pdbx_description
1 polymer ?
#
loop_
_entity_poly.entity_id
_entity_poly.type
_entity_poly.pdbx_seq_one_letter_code
_entity_poly.pdbx_strand_id
1 'polypeptide(L)'
;LNVTTQAMDIGALTPPLWGFAEREKLMVFYERASGARMHANYFRVGGVHQDLPEELLDDIWNFCDPFLKVCDNLEGLLTDNRIFKQRNVDVGAISLDDAWALGFSGPMVRGSGAAWDLRKAQPYECYPEMEFDIPVGKNGDCYDRYLVRMEEMRQAVRIMRQCLDKLRSGDGQGPVAVANQKITPPPRATMKRSMEGTIHHFKLYTEGHRVPRGEVYAAVEAPKGEFGVYLVSDGGNIPYRCKIRAPSFAHLQAMDFLSRGHMVADVAAIIGSLDIVFGEIDR
;
A
#
# COMPACT_ATOMS: atom_id res chain seq x y z
N LEU A 1 2.96 6.86 -8.19
CA LEU A 1 4.17 6.57 -8.99
C LEU A 1 3.90 5.54 -10.09
N ASN A 2 3.26 4.41 -9.83
CA ASN A 2 3.09 3.35 -10.84
C ASN A 2 2.52 3.87 -12.16
N VAL A 3 1.39 4.57 -12.13
CA VAL A 3 0.76 5.14 -13.33
C VAL A 3 1.73 6.02 -14.13
N THR A 4 2.49 6.83 -13.44
CA THR A 4 3.43 7.75 -14.08
C THR A 4 4.67 7.06 -14.62
N THR A 5 5.17 6.01 -13.95
CA THR A 5 6.28 5.19 -14.46
C THR A 5 5.86 4.30 -15.62
N GLN A 6 4.63 3.76 -15.61
CA GLN A 6 4.06 3.07 -16.78
C GLN A 6 4.00 4.00 -18.00
N ALA A 7 3.61 5.27 -17.80
CA ALA A 7 3.63 6.26 -18.87
C ALA A 7 5.06 6.52 -19.39
N MET A 8 6.05 6.54 -18.50
CA MET A 8 7.46 6.67 -18.87
C MET A 8 7.94 5.48 -19.73
N ASP A 9 7.55 4.26 -19.38
CA ASP A 9 7.92 3.05 -20.11
C ASP A 9 7.38 3.07 -21.57
N ILE A 10 6.31 3.84 -21.80
CA ILE A 10 5.73 4.08 -23.13
C ILE A 10 6.37 5.29 -23.84
N GLY A 11 7.15 6.11 -23.12
CA GLY A 11 7.88 7.26 -23.64
C GLY A 11 7.40 8.63 -23.14
N ALA A 12 6.42 8.70 -22.23
CA ALA A 12 5.95 9.96 -21.65
C ALA A 12 6.78 10.33 -20.42
N LEU A 13 7.77 11.20 -20.57
CA LEU A 13 8.71 11.58 -19.50
C LEU A 13 8.18 12.62 -18.51
N THR A 14 7.16 13.39 -18.85
CA THR A 14 6.62 14.44 -17.97
C THR A 14 5.82 13.89 -16.78
N PRO A 15 4.95 12.88 -16.93
CA PRO A 15 4.17 12.33 -15.83
C PRO A 15 4.99 11.88 -14.61
N PRO A 16 6.13 11.18 -14.75
CA PRO A 16 6.97 10.82 -13.61
C PRO A 16 7.46 12.01 -12.80
N LEU A 17 7.81 13.11 -13.44
CA LEU A 17 8.27 14.32 -12.74
C LEU A 17 7.14 14.91 -11.87
N TRP A 18 5.92 14.94 -12.37
CA TRP A 18 4.76 15.36 -11.59
C TRP A 18 4.47 14.37 -10.45
N GLY A 19 4.52 13.07 -10.73
CA GLY A 19 4.34 12.04 -9.71
C GLY A 19 5.37 12.13 -8.57
N PHE A 20 6.63 12.40 -8.88
CA PHE A 20 7.67 12.60 -7.86
C PHE A 20 7.46 13.88 -7.06
N ALA A 21 6.97 14.97 -7.66
CA ALA A 21 6.66 16.18 -6.94
C ALA A 21 5.55 15.96 -5.88
N GLU A 22 4.51 15.21 -6.23
CA GLU A 22 3.45 14.87 -5.26
C GLU A 22 3.94 13.86 -4.20
N ARG A 23 4.76 12.89 -4.60
CA ARG A 23 5.38 11.94 -3.67
C ARG A 23 6.24 12.62 -2.63
N GLU A 24 6.96 13.67 -3.00
CA GLU A 24 7.79 14.45 -2.06
C GLU A 24 6.94 15.05 -0.93
N LYS A 25 5.76 15.56 -1.23
CA LYS A 25 4.83 16.07 -0.21
C LYS A 25 4.41 14.96 0.77
N LEU A 26 4.10 13.76 0.25
CA LEU A 26 3.74 12.61 1.10
C LEU A 26 4.91 12.17 1.99
N MET A 27 6.15 12.25 1.50
CA MET A 27 7.33 11.93 2.30
C MET A 27 7.53 12.91 3.46
N VAL A 28 7.19 14.19 3.29
CA VAL A 28 7.19 15.18 4.36
C VAL A 28 6.17 14.81 5.44
N PHE A 29 4.99 14.30 5.06
CA PHE A 29 4.00 13.81 6.03
C PHE A 29 4.53 12.62 6.83
N TYR A 30 5.16 11.65 6.17
CA TYR A 30 5.79 10.51 6.85
C TYR A 30 6.89 10.95 7.82
N GLU A 31 7.73 11.90 7.41
CA GLU A 31 8.78 12.45 8.26
C GLU A 31 8.21 13.11 9.52
N ARG A 32 7.16 13.91 9.40
CA ARG A 32 6.50 14.58 10.53
C ARG A 32 5.78 13.59 11.45
N ALA A 33 5.22 12.50 10.90
CA ALA A 33 4.54 11.49 11.68
C ALA A 33 5.51 10.52 12.38
N SER A 34 6.61 10.12 11.75
CA SER A 34 7.47 9.04 12.24
C SER A 34 8.94 9.41 12.39
N GLY A 35 9.37 10.56 11.89
CA GLY A 35 10.77 10.98 11.85
C GLY A 35 11.57 10.44 10.65
N ALA A 36 10.96 9.63 9.78
CA ALA A 36 11.62 9.05 8.61
C ALA A 36 10.78 9.27 7.33
N ARG A 37 11.46 9.63 6.24
CA ARG A 37 10.81 9.96 4.96
C ARG A 37 10.24 8.74 4.22
N MET A 38 10.91 7.59 4.30
CA MET A 38 10.52 6.37 3.57
C MET A 38 10.30 5.18 4.48
N HIS A 39 11.26 4.85 5.31
CA HIS A 39 11.22 3.68 6.20
C HIS A 39 10.60 4.07 7.55
N ALA A 40 9.34 4.48 7.49
CA ALA A 40 8.60 4.92 8.68
C ALA A 40 8.35 3.74 9.62
N ASN A 41 8.87 3.81 10.84
CA ASN A 41 8.58 2.88 11.92
C ASN A 41 7.46 3.44 12.81
N TYR A 42 6.29 3.68 12.20
CA TYR A 42 5.16 4.28 12.88
C TYR A 42 4.30 3.25 13.61
N PHE A 43 3.94 2.16 12.93
CA PHE A 43 3.22 1.03 13.53
C PHE A 43 4.17 0.18 14.37
N ARG A 44 3.75 -0.15 15.59
CA ARG A 44 4.53 -0.95 16.53
C ARG A 44 3.66 -1.98 17.23
N VAL A 45 4.29 -2.99 17.82
CA VAL A 45 3.55 -3.95 18.65
C VAL A 45 2.87 -3.20 19.79
N GLY A 46 1.55 -3.32 19.88
CA GLY A 46 0.75 -2.66 20.88
C GLY A 46 0.22 -1.26 20.51
N GLY A 47 0.48 -0.73 19.31
CA GLY A 47 -0.05 0.56 18.86
C GLY A 47 0.80 1.30 17.86
N VAL A 48 0.93 2.62 18.03
CA VAL A 48 1.69 3.49 17.14
C VAL A 48 2.79 4.24 17.91
N HIS A 49 3.71 4.85 17.17
CA HIS A 49 4.84 5.56 17.77
C HIS A 49 4.42 6.82 18.55
N GLN A 50 3.56 7.62 17.95
CA GLN A 50 3.06 8.87 18.50
C GLN A 50 1.76 9.26 17.82
N ASP A 51 1.03 10.18 18.42
CA ASP A 51 -0.14 10.79 17.80
C ASP A 51 0.25 11.76 16.70
N LEU A 52 -0.68 12.02 15.77
CA LEU A 52 -0.44 12.97 14.69
C LEU A 52 -0.65 14.40 15.20
N PRO A 53 0.30 15.34 14.95
CA PRO A 53 0.11 16.75 15.26
C PRO A 53 -1.09 17.34 14.50
N GLU A 54 -1.86 18.23 15.14
CA GLU A 54 -3.03 18.89 14.51
C GLU A 54 -2.66 19.61 13.21
N GLU A 55 -1.54 20.32 13.20
CA GLU A 55 -1.03 20.99 12.00
C GLU A 55 -0.78 20.00 10.83
N LEU A 56 -0.38 18.78 11.15
CA LEU A 56 -0.19 17.74 10.12
C LEU A 56 -1.51 17.28 9.53
N LEU A 57 -2.56 17.18 10.37
CA LEU A 57 -3.91 16.83 9.89
C LEU A 57 -4.44 17.88 8.92
N ASP A 58 -4.18 19.17 9.21
CA ASP A 58 -4.55 20.27 8.34
C ASP A 58 -3.79 20.25 7.01
N ASP A 59 -2.50 19.97 7.04
CA ASP A 59 -1.67 19.88 5.84
C ASP A 59 -2.08 18.70 4.94
N ILE A 60 -2.41 17.54 5.54
CA ILE A 60 -2.93 16.40 4.77
C ILE A 60 -4.29 16.72 4.18
N TRP A 61 -5.16 17.42 4.91
CA TRP A 61 -6.45 17.86 4.39
C TRP A 61 -6.27 18.79 3.18
N ASN A 62 -5.40 19.78 3.32
CA ASN A 62 -5.09 20.74 2.26
C ASN A 62 -4.38 20.11 1.04
N PHE A 63 -3.74 18.97 1.20
CA PHE A 63 -3.15 18.21 0.10
C PHE A 63 -4.20 17.53 -0.79
N CYS A 64 -5.35 17.15 -0.25
CA CYS A 64 -6.34 16.32 -0.95
C CYS A 64 -6.87 16.96 -2.24
N ASP A 65 -7.29 18.23 -2.21
CA ASP A 65 -7.86 18.91 -3.38
C ASP A 65 -6.84 19.22 -4.49
N PRO A 66 -5.64 19.73 -4.19
CA PRO A 66 -4.59 19.87 -5.20
C PRO A 66 -4.20 18.54 -5.85
N PHE A 67 -4.17 17.44 -5.08
CA PHE A 67 -3.84 16.12 -5.61
C PHE A 67 -4.88 15.62 -6.61
N LEU A 68 -6.17 15.83 -6.36
CA LEU A 68 -7.22 15.48 -7.33
C LEU A 68 -7.03 16.23 -8.67
N LYS A 69 -6.63 17.49 -8.62
CA LYS A 69 -6.31 18.26 -9.85
C LYS A 69 -5.10 17.68 -10.59
N VAL A 70 -4.12 17.15 -9.86
CA VAL A 70 -2.98 16.44 -10.50
C VAL A 70 -3.46 15.15 -11.18
N CYS A 71 -4.39 14.40 -10.57
CA CYS A 71 -5.02 13.25 -11.21
C CYS A 71 -5.74 13.65 -12.51
N ASP A 72 -6.53 14.72 -12.50
CA ASP A 72 -7.23 15.23 -13.67
C ASP A 72 -6.26 15.67 -14.79
N ASN A 73 -5.15 16.32 -14.43
CA ASN A 73 -4.10 16.69 -15.38
C ASN A 73 -3.42 15.47 -16.00
N LEU A 74 -3.15 14.43 -15.20
CA LEU A 74 -2.59 13.17 -15.71
C LEU A 74 -3.55 12.48 -16.68
N GLU A 75 -4.84 12.43 -16.35
CA GLU A 75 -5.86 11.88 -17.26
C GLU A 75 -5.96 12.68 -18.55
N GLY A 76 -5.99 14.01 -18.46
CA GLY A 76 -6.01 14.87 -19.66
C GLY A 76 -4.80 14.66 -20.57
N LEU A 77 -3.65 14.24 -20.03
CA LEU A 77 -2.46 13.96 -20.80
C LEU A 77 -2.43 12.54 -21.36
N LEU A 78 -2.93 11.55 -20.64
CA LEU A 78 -2.73 10.12 -20.91
C LEU A 78 -3.98 9.42 -21.43
N THR A 79 -5.14 9.60 -20.80
CA THR A 79 -6.32 8.77 -21.02
C THR A 79 -6.78 8.78 -22.47
N ASP A 80 -6.88 9.94 -23.09
CA ASP A 80 -7.31 10.07 -24.49
C ASP A 80 -6.16 10.19 -25.49
N ASN A 81 -4.92 10.07 -25.02
CA ASN A 81 -3.75 10.13 -25.88
C ASN A 81 -3.72 8.90 -26.80
N ARG A 82 -3.67 9.15 -28.10
CA ARG A 82 -3.67 8.08 -29.11
C ARG A 82 -2.50 7.12 -28.96
N ILE A 83 -1.31 7.63 -28.65
CA ILE A 83 -0.10 6.79 -28.50
C ILE A 83 -0.26 5.92 -27.27
N PHE A 84 -0.71 6.51 -26.15
CA PHE A 84 -0.92 5.78 -24.89
C PHE A 84 -1.96 4.66 -25.07
N LYS A 85 -3.11 4.96 -25.73
CA LYS A 85 -4.13 3.95 -26.02
C LYS A 85 -3.59 2.82 -26.89
N GLN A 86 -2.90 3.14 -27.99
CA GLN A 86 -2.35 2.13 -28.89
C GLN A 86 -1.30 1.21 -28.26
N ARG A 87 -0.66 1.66 -27.18
CA ARG A 87 0.36 0.90 -26.45
C ARG A 87 -0.18 0.15 -25.24
N ASN A 88 -1.44 0.33 -24.84
CA ASN A 88 -2.04 -0.29 -23.67
C ASN A 88 -3.32 -1.07 -23.96
N VAL A 89 -4.13 -0.65 -24.93
CA VAL A 89 -5.39 -1.32 -25.26
C VAL A 89 -5.07 -2.66 -25.95
N ASP A 90 -5.70 -3.71 -25.47
CA ASP A 90 -5.51 -5.11 -25.90
C ASP A 90 -4.08 -5.65 -25.69
N VAL A 91 -3.22 -4.94 -24.98
CA VAL A 91 -1.87 -5.38 -24.63
C VAL A 91 -1.88 -6.05 -23.25
N GLY A 92 -1.30 -7.25 -23.18
CA GLY A 92 -1.22 -8.03 -21.95
C GLY A 92 -2.59 -8.31 -21.32
N ALA A 93 -3.58 -8.59 -22.14
CA ALA A 93 -4.92 -8.94 -21.70
C ALA A 93 -4.94 -10.33 -21.04
N ILE A 94 -5.71 -10.45 -19.95
CA ILE A 94 -5.85 -11.70 -19.21
C ILE A 94 -7.31 -11.91 -18.80
N SER A 95 -7.78 -13.15 -18.96
CA SER A 95 -9.10 -13.54 -18.48
C SER A 95 -9.16 -13.58 -16.95
N LEU A 96 -10.35 -13.47 -16.38
CA LEU A 96 -10.53 -13.55 -14.94
C LEU A 96 -10.11 -14.93 -14.38
N ASP A 97 -10.42 -15.99 -15.10
CA ASP A 97 -10.07 -17.36 -14.67
C ASP A 97 -8.56 -17.58 -14.66
N ASP A 98 -7.86 -17.11 -15.68
CA ASP A 98 -6.39 -17.17 -15.73
C ASP A 98 -5.76 -16.28 -14.66
N ALA A 99 -6.35 -15.10 -14.40
CA ALA A 99 -5.88 -14.21 -13.35
C ALA A 99 -5.94 -14.88 -11.96
N TRP A 100 -7.02 -15.60 -11.67
CA TRP A 100 -7.13 -16.39 -10.44
C TRP A 100 -6.15 -17.57 -10.41
N ALA A 101 -6.01 -18.29 -11.52
CA ALA A 101 -5.09 -19.43 -11.61
C ALA A 101 -3.63 -19.02 -11.41
N LEU A 102 -3.24 -17.83 -11.86
CA LEU A 102 -1.90 -17.27 -11.67
C LEU A 102 -1.70 -16.57 -10.32
N GLY A 103 -2.73 -16.54 -9.46
CA GLY A 103 -2.65 -15.93 -8.13
C GLY A 103 -2.60 -14.40 -8.13
N PHE A 104 -3.20 -13.77 -9.10
CA PHE A 104 -3.32 -12.31 -9.17
C PHE A 104 -4.15 -11.76 -8.01
N SER A 105 -3.91 -10.52 -7.67
CA SER A 105 -4.62 -9.79 -6.62
C SER A 105 -4.62 -8.28 -6.93
N GLY A 106 -5.46 -7.53 -6.20
CA GLY A 106 -5.51 -6.08 -6.33
C GLY A 106 -5.95 -5.59 -7.70
N PRO A 107 -5.33 -4.53 -8.21
CA PRO A 107 -5.68 -3.92 -9.50
C PRO A 107 -5.62 -4.88 -10.69
N MET A 108 -4.79 -5.93 -10.60
CA MET A 108 -4.68 -6.94 -11.65
C MET A 108 -5.96 -7.75 -11.81
N VAL A 109 -6.58 -8.16 -10.73
CA VAL A 109 -7.87 -8.90 -10.73
C VAL A 109 -9.02 -7.94 -11.00
N ARG A 110 -9.00 -6.75 -10.43
CA ARG A 110 -10.02 -5.72 -10.67
C ARG A 110 -10.05 -5.29 -12.13
N GLY A 111 -8.90 -5.17 -12.77
CA GLY A 111 -8.80 -4.92 -14.23
C GLY A 111 -9.46 -6.01 -15.08
N SER A 112 -9.46 -7.27 -14.63
CA SER A 112 -10.07 -8.41 -15.33
C SER A 112 -11.56 -8.63 -14.98
N GLY A 113 -12.19 -7.73 -14.22
CA GLY A 113 -13.64 -7.73 -14.03
C GLY A 113 -14.14 -8.18 -12.66
N ALA A 114 -13.29 -8.50 -11.69
CA ALA A 114 -13.72 -8.88 -10.34
C ALA A 114 -13.61 -7.74 -9.34
N ALA A 115 -14.68 -7.45 -8.63
CA ALA A 115 -14.71 -6.47 -7.53
C ALA A 115 -14.11 -7.07 -6.24
N TRP A 116 -12.89 -7.58 -6.31
CA TRP A 116 -12.18 -8.18 -5.19
C TRP A 116 -11.28 -7.15 -4.50
N ASP A 117 -11.55 -6.88 -3.24
CA ASP A 117 -10.76 -5.99 -2.39
C ASP A 117 -10.83 -6.47 -0.94
N LEU A 118 -9.68 -6.74 -0.33
CA LEU A 118 -9.60 -7.26 1.04
C LEU A 118 -10.19 -6.29 2.07
N ARG A 119 -10.16 -5.00 1.81
CA ARG A 119 -10.74 -3.99 2.68
C ARG A 119 -12.26 -4.13 2.84
N LYS A 120 -12.93 -4.77 1.87
CA LYS A 120 -14.37 -5.11 1.91
C LYS A 120 -14.64 -6.60 2.07
N ALA A 121 -13.84 -7.48 1.47
CA ALA A 121 -14.03 -8.92 1.53
C ALA A 121 -13.60 -9.53 2.88
N GLN A 122 -12.52 -9.03 3.46
CA GLN A 122 -12.01 -9.39 4.78
C GLN A 122 -11.63 -8.13 5.55
N PRO A 123 -12.61 -7.35 6.00
CA PRO A 123 -12.38 -6.04 6.59
C PRO A 123 -11.43 -6.10 7.78
N TYR A 124 -10.51 -5.15 7.86
CA TYR A 124 -9.57 -4.97 8.95
C TYR A 124 -9.51 -3.50 9.34
N GLU A 125 -9.02 -3.22 10.56
CA GLU A 125 -8.96 -1.87 11.14
C GLU A 125 -10.31 -1.13 11.03
N CYS A 126 -10.30 0.11 10.60
CA CYS A 126 -11.50 0.94 10.46
C CYS A 126 -12.16 0.87 9.07
N TYR A 127 -11.73 0.00 8.17
CA TYR A 127 -12.30 -0.08 6.81
C TYR A 127 -13.80 -0.41 6.76
N PRO A 128 -14.38 -1.20 7.68
CA PRO A 128 -15.85 -1.42 7.70
C PRO A 128 -16.68 -0.14 7.83
N GLU A 129 -16.09 0.90 8.40
CA GLU A 129 -16.74 2.18 8.64
C GLU A 129 -16.48 3.21 7.53
N MET A 130 -15.60 2.87 6.56
CA MET A 130 -15.22 3.75 5.48
C MET A 130 -16.06 3.53 4.23
N GLU A 131 -16.53 4.63 3.66
CA GLU A 131 -17.25 4.63 2.40
C GLU A 131 -16.29 4.86 1.23
N PHE A 132 -16.16 3.87 0.37
CA PHE A 132 -15.42 3.96 -0.89
C PHE A 132 -15.94 2.95 -1.89
N ASP A 133 -15.69 3.20 -3.17
CA ASP A 133 -16.09 2.32 -4.25
C ASP A 133 -14.88 1.50 -4.75
N ILE A 134 -15.16 0.30 -5.27
CA ILE A 134 -14.14 -0.57 -5.87
C ILE A 134 -14.23 -0.40 -7.39
N PRO A 135 -13.25 0.23 -8.04
CA PRO A 135 -13.23 0.32 -9.49
C PRO A 135 -12.95 -1.03 -10.12
N VAL A 136 -13.65 -1.34 -11.20
CA VAL A 136 -13.56 -2.63 -11.90
C VAL A 136 -13.45 -2.39 -13.40
N GLY A 137 -12.43 -2.97 -14.02
CA GLY A 137 -12.24 -3.01 -15.47
C GLY A 137 -13.07 -4.10 -16.13
N LYS A 138 -12.89 -4.30 -17.42
CA LYS A 138 -13.63 -5.28 -18.23
C LYS A 138 -12.73 -6.18 -19.09
N ASN A 139 -11.68 -5.60 -19.68
CA ASN A 139 -10.88 -6.26 -20.69
C ASN A 139 -9.64 -6.97 -20.10
N GLY A 140 -9.25 -6.63 -18.88
CA GLY A 140 -8.08 -7.21 -18.23
C GLY A 140 -6.75 -6.85 -18.90
N ASP A 141 -6.69 -5.76 -19.66
CA ASP A 141 -5.51 -5.26 -20.36
C ASP A 141 -4.73 -4.19 -19.58
N CYS A 142 -3.62 -3.74 -20.10
CA CYS A 142 -2.81 -2.69 -19.50
C CYS A 142 -3.58 -1.37 -19.33
N TYR A 143 -4.52 -1.08 -20.25
CA TYR A 143 -5.30 0.14 -20.21
C TYR A 143 -6.35 0.12 -19.07
N ASP A 144 -7.07 -0.98 -18.91
CA ASP A 144 -8.04 -1.13 -17.82
C ASP A 144 -7.35 -1.08 -16.45
N ARG A 145 -6.16 -1.69 -16.32
CA ARG A 145 -5.36 -1.59 -15.08
C ARG A 145 -4.95 -0.16 -14.78
N TYR A 146 -4.61 0.62 -15.80
CA TYR A 146 -4.35 2.05 -15.66
C TYR A 146 -5.59 2.81 -15.16
N LEU A 147 -6.75 2.60 -15.77
CA LEU A 147 -8.00 3.25 -15.38
C LEU A 147 -8.40 2.90 -13.95
N VAL A 148 -8.30 1.63 -13.57
CA VAL A 148 -8.55 1.17 -12.18
C VAL A 148 -7.66 1.94 -11.20
N ARG A 149 -6.36 2.05 -11.45
CA ARG A 149 -5.44 2.78 -10.55
C ARG A 149 -5.71 4.27 -10.50
N MET A 150 -6.14 4.88 -11.58
CA MET A 150 -6.54 6.30 -11.58
C MET A 150 -7.73 6.55 -10.66
N GLU A 151 -8.74 5.69 -10.73
CA GLU A 151 -9.91 5.80 -9.86
C GLU A 151 -9.57 5.44 -8.40
N GLU A 152 -8.71 4.45 -8.17
CA GLU A 152 -8.24 4.10 -6.82
C GLU A 152 -7.55 5.28 -6.11
N MET A 153 -6.83 6.13 -6.83
CA MET A 153 -6.24 7.33 -6.23
C MET A 153 -7.33 8.31 -5.73
N ARG A 154 -8.45 8.45 -6.46
CA ARG A 154 -9.59 9.27 -6.02
C ARG A 154 -10.28 8.66 -4.80
N GLN A 155 -10.48 7.35 -4.82
CA GLN A 155 -11.05 6.64 -3.67
C GLN A 155 -10.14 6.70 -2.43
N ALA A 156 -8.82 6.66 -2.62
CA ALA A 156 -7.85 6.85 -1.53
C ALA A 156 -7.98 8.23 -0.87
N VAL A 157 -8.17 9.30 -1.66
CA VAL A 157 -8.43 10.65 -1.13
C VAL A 157 -9.75 10.70 -0.36
N ARG A 158 -10.79 10.01 -0.84
CA ARG A 158 -12.07 9.90 -0.13
C ARG A 158 -11.91 9.24 1.25
N ILE A 159 -11.12 8.14 1.32
CA ILE A 159 -10.80 7.47 2.59
C ILE A 159 -9.98 8.39 3.50
N MET A 160 -8.93 9.05 2.97
CA MET A 160 -8.10 9.97 3.76
C MET A 160 -8.95 11.06 4.44
N ARG A 161 -9.91 11.67 3.74
CA ARG A 161 -10.81 12.68 4.31
C ARG A 161 -11.64 12.11 5.46
N GLN A 162 -12.24 10.95 5.28
CA GLN A 162 -13.00 10.29 6.33
C GLN A 162 -12.16 9.96 7.57
N CYS A 163 -10.90 9.52 7.37
CA CYS A 163 -9.99 9.29 8.47
C CYS A 163 -9.66 10.60 9.23
N LEU A 164 -9.40 11.68 8.49
CA LEU A 164 -9.12 12.99 9.10
C LEU A 164 -10.32 13.54 9.88
N ASP A 165 -11.54 13.39 9.34
CA ASP A 165 -12.77 13.78 10.05
C ASP A 165 -12.95 12.99 11.34
N LYS A 166 -12.70 11.67 11.32
CA LYS A 166 -12.76 10.84 12.53
C LYS A 166 -11.70 11.23 13.57
N LEU A 167 -10.46 11.50 13.14
CA LEU A 167 -9.41 11.95 14.05
C LEU A 167 -9.75 13.29 14.71
N ARG A 168 -10.42 14.21 13.98
CA ARG A 168 -10.84 15.51 14.50
C ARG A 168 -12.08 15.44 15.37
N SER A 169 -13.02 14.53 15.10
CA SER A 169 -14.26 14.39 15.88
C SER A 169 -14.05 13.83 17.27
N GLY A 170 -12.87 13.34 17.58
CA GLY A 170 -12.54 12.76 18.87
C GLY A 170 -12.72 11.24 18.94
N ASP A 171 -13.32 10.61 17.96
CA ASP A 171 -13.47 9.14 17.89
C ASP A 171 -12.10 8.43 17.79
N GLY A 172 -11.09 9.12 17.24
CA GLY A 172 -9.71 8.65 17.17
C GLY A 172 -8.87 9.03 18.41
N GLN A 173 -9.41 9.73 19.39
CA GLN A 173 -8.65 10.12 20.58
C GLN A 173 -8.58 8.98 21.58
N GLY A 174 -7.36 8.59 21.92
CA GLY A 174 -7.12 7.51 22.85
C GLY A 174 -5.62 7.32 23.12
N PRO A 175 -5.25 6.34 23.95
CA PRO A 175 -3.84 6.04 24.15
C PRO A 175 -3.21 5.52 22.87
N VAL A 176 -2.12 6.12 22.43
CA VAL A 176 -1.38 5.75 21.20
C VAL A 176 -0.82 4.32 21.25
N ALA A 177 -0.68 3.74 22.43
CA ALA A 177 -0.22 2.38 22.65
C ALA A 177 -0.77 1.78 23.95
N VAL A 178 -0.78 0.46 24.04
CA VAL A 178 -1.20 -0.25 25.26
C VAL A 178 -0.29 0.08 26.44
N ALA A 179 -0.87 0.24 27.63
CA ALA A 179 -0.16 0.61 28.84
C ALA A 179 0.73 -0.50 29.42
N ASN A 180 0.83 -1.67 28.78
CA ASN A 180 1.61 -2.80 29.24
C ASN A 180 3.09 -2.64 28.86
N GLN A 181 3.94 -2.31 29.82
CA GLN A 181 5.38 -2.12 29.60
C GLN A 181 6.17 -3.41 29.21
N LYS A 182 5.53 -4.57 29.26
CA LYS A 182 6.12 -5.83 28.74
C LYS A 182 5.90 -6.00 27.24
N ILE A 183 5.02 -5.20 26.65
CA ILE A 183 4.70 -5.22 25.22
C ILE A 183 5.21 -3.93 24.57
N THR A 184 4.92 -2.78 25.17
CA THR A 184 5.30 -1.46 24.67
C THR A 184 6.40 -0.86 25.53
N PRO A 185 7.48 -0.31 24.96
CA PRO A 185 8.56 0.31 25.71
C PRO A 185 8.04 1.41 26.63
N PRO A 186 8.50 1.46 27.90
CA PRO A 186 8.08 2.48 28.82
C PRO A 186 8.55 3.88 28.37
N PRO A 187 7.81 4.95 28.71
CA PRO A 187 8.22 6.32 28.44
C PRO A 187 9.60 6.61 29.05
N ARG A 188 10.41 7.43 28.37
CA ARG A 188 11.77 7.77 28.80
C ARG A 188 11.84 8.30 30.27
N ALA A 189 10.84 9.07 30.68
CA ALA A 189 10.77 9.58 32.05
C ALA A 189 10.59 8.45 33.10
N THR A 190 9.75 7.46 32.78
CA THR A 190 9.53 6.28 33.62
C THR A 190 10.78 5.41 33.69
N MET A 191 11.41 5.17 32.53
CA MET A 191 12.66 4.41 32.45
C MET A 191 13.76 5.01 33.32
N LYS A 192 13.86 6.35 33.41
CA LYS A 192 14.88 7.03 34.23
C LYS A 192 14.59 7.06 35.73
N ARG A 193 13.36 6.79 36.16
CA ARG A 193 12.93 6.91 37.58
C ARG A 193 12.54 5.59 38.21
N SER A 194 12.24 4.57 37.42
CA SER A 194 11.80 3.27 37.89
C SER A 194 12.76 2.19 37.44
N MET A 195 13.24 1.38 38.38
CA MET A 195 14.08 0.21 38.07
C MET A 195 13.34 -0.79 37.19
N GLU A 196 12.06 -1.05 37.46
CA GLU A 196 11.22 -1.93 36.69
C GLU A 196 11.07 -1.42 35.24
N GLY A 197 10.82 -0.12 35.04
CA GLY A 197 10.78 0.52 33.74
C GLY A 197 12.10 0.37 32.96
N THR A 198 13.24 0.50 33.63
CA THR A 198 14.57 0.28 33.04
C THR A 198 14.74 -1.17 32.59
N ILE A 199 14.35 -2.14 33.42
CA ILE A 199 14.43 -3.58 33.08
C ILE A 199 13.54 -3.92 31.90
N HIS A 200 12.30 -3.44 31.86
CA HIS A 200 11.39 -3.67 30.73
C HIS A 200 11.92 -3.07 29.44
N HIS A 201 12.43 -1.84 29.48
CA HIS A 201 13.07 -1.22 28.33
C HIS A 201 14.26 -2.07 27.84
N PHE A 202 15.18 -2.44 28.72
CA PHE A 202 16.34 -3.25 28.37
C PHE A 202 15.94 -4.58 27.75
N LYS A 203 14.98 -5.29 28.35
CA LYS A 203 14.50 -6.58 27.86
C LYS A 203 13.83 -6.49 26.49
N LEU A 204 12.99 -5.49 26.27
CA LEU A 204 12.31 -5.31 24.98
C LEU A 204 13.28 -5.00 23.82
N TYR A 205 14.35 -4.26 24.10
CA TYR A 205 15.34 -3.92 23.07
C TYR A 205 16.46 -4.95 22.88
N THR A 206 16.64 -5.86 23.80
CA THR A 206 17.64 -6.95 23.69
C THR A 206 17.04 -8.29 23.36
N GLU A 207 16.03 -8.74 24.11
CA GLU A 207 15.38 -10.04 23.95
C GLU A 207 14.13 -9.94 23.07
N GLY A 208 13.42 -8.80 23.11
CA GLY A 208 12.17 -8.61 22.41
C GLY A 208 10.96 -9.18 23.15
N HIS A 209 9.82 -9.18 22.47
CA HIS A 209 8.54 -9.68 22.98
C HIS A 209 8.35 -11.16 22.62
N ARG A 210 7.99 -11.99 23.59
CA ARG A 210 7.67 -13.39 23.36
C ARG A 210 6.22 -13.54 22.91
N VAL A 211 6.02 -14.27 21.83
CA VAL A 211 4.70 -14.52 21.26
C VAL A 211 4.24 -15.93 21.64
N PRO A 212 2.99 -16.14 22.08
CA PRO A 212 2.46 -17.47 22.33
C PRO A 212 2.63 -18.42 21.14
N ARG A 213 2.71 -19.73 21.40
CA ARG A 213 2.75 -20.74 20.33
C ARG A 213 1.49 -20.68 19.47
N GLY A 214 1.67 -20.74 18.17
CA GLY A 214 0.57 -20.73 17.22
C GLY A 214 1.03 -20.32 15.84
N GLU A 215 0.09 -20.32 14.93
CA GLU A 215 0.30 -19.86 13.56
C GLU A 215 -0.79 -18.85 13.18
N VAL A 216 -0.44 -17.88 12.35
CA VAL A 216 -1.36 -16.87 11.86
C VAL A 216 -0.98 -16.45 10.44
N TYR A 217 -1.99 -16.29 9.61
CA TYR A 217 -1.87 -15.57 8.34
C TYR A 217 -2.67 -14.28 8.43
N ALA A 218 -2.03 -13.16 8.13
CA ALA A 218 -2.68 -11.86 8.04
C ALA A 218 -2.32 -11.22 6.70
N ALA A 219 -3.32 -10.69 6.01
CA ALA A 219 -3.16 -10.03 4.74
C ALA A 219 -3.80 -8.64 4.76
N VAL A 220 -3.22 -7.74 3.99
CA VAL A 220 -3.73 -6.38 3.78
C VAL A 220 -3.80 -6.09 2.29
N GLU A 221 -4.71 -5.21 1.89
CA GLU A 221 -4.77 -4.70 0.53
C GLU A 221 -3.71 -3.62 0.36
N ALA A 222 -2.58 -4.01 -0.21
CA ALA A 222 -1.53 -3.06 -0.61
C ALA A 222 -1.84 -2.46 -1.98
N PRO A 223 -1.25 -1.32 -2.37
CA PRO A 223 -1.49 -0.70 -3.68
C PRO A 223 -1.21 -1.62 -4.88
N LYS A 224 -0.33 -2.59 -4.71
CA LYS A 224 0.02 -3.59 -5.73
C LYS A 224 -0.90 -4.83 -5.71
N GLY A 225 -1.58 -5.06 -4.60
CA GLY A 225 -2.44 -6.21 -4.38
C GLY A 225 -2.33 -6.76 -2.97
N GLU A 226 -2.71 -8.00 -2.76
CA GLU A 226 -2.66 -8.65 -1.47
C GLU A 226 -1.22 -8.83 -0.97
N PHE A 227 -0.86 -8.15 0.10
CA PHE A 227 0.37 -8.38 0.86
C PHE A 227 0.04 -9.17 2.11
N GLY A 228 0.58 -10.37 2.22
CA GLY A 228 0.28 -11.28 3.32
C GLY A 228 1.53 -11.76 4.04
N VAL A 229 1.40 -11.98 5.35
CA VAL A 229 2.45 -12.52 6.20
C VAL A 229 1.92 -13.74 6.95
N TYR A 230 2.56 -14.88 6.76
CA TYR A 230 2.33 -16.10 7.52
C TYR A 230 3.43 -16.28 8.54
N LEU A 231 3.06 -16.34 9.81
CA LEU A 231 3.97 -16.49 10.94
C LEU A 231 3.65 -17.75 11.72
N VAL A 232 4.70 -18.48 12.11
CA VAL A 232 4.63 -19.59 13.05
C VAL A 232 5.50 -19.25 14.25
N SER A 233 4.91 -19.27 15.45
CA SER A 233 5.61 -19.06 16.72
C SER A 233 5.72 -20.37 17.49
N ASP A 234 6.90 -20.64 18.03
CA ASP A 234 7.16 -21.72 18.97
C ASP A 234 7.10 -21.31 20.46
N GLY A 235 6.74 -20.04 20.72
CA GLY A 235 6.72 -19.43 22.05
C GLY A 235 7.95 -18.56 22.35
N GLY A 236 8.85 -18.42 21.38
CA GLY A 236 10.03 -17.55 21.46
C GLY A 236 9.75 -16.10 21.07
N ASN A 237 10.80 -15.32 21.00
CA ASN A 237 10.83 -13.92 20.54
C ASN A 237 11.16 -13.81 19.05
N ILE A 238 11.63 -14.88 18.43
CA ILE A 238 11.91 -14.98 16.99
C ILE A 238 10.91 -15.97 16.42
N PRO A 239 10.24 -15.67 15.29
CA PRO A 239 9.33 -16.61 14.67
C PRO A 239 10.08 -17.86 14.19
N TYR A 240 9.52 -19.05 14.45
CA TYR A 240 10.03 -20.32 13.90
C TYR A 240 10.00 -20.30 12.38
N ARG A 241 8.94 -19.72 11.79
CA ARG A 241 8.81 -19.53 10.34
C ARG A 241 8.10 -18.22 10.06
N CYS A 242 8.63 -17.48 9.09
CA CYS A 242 7.99 -16.31 8.50
C CYS A 242 7.98 -16.51 6.98
N LYS A 243 6.79 -16.46 6.37
CA LYS A 243 6.62 -16.42 4.92
C LYS A 243 5.87 -15.18 4.52
N ILE A 244 6.44 -14.41 3.60
CA ILE A 244 5.83 -13.21 3.05
C ILE A 244 5.23 -13.55 1.68
N ARG A 245 3.94 -13.29 1.51
CA ARG A 245 3.28 -13.31 0.23
C ARG A 245 3.35 -11.91 -0.36
N ALA A 246 4.19 -11.77 -1.37
CA ALA A 246 4.37 -10.52 -2.09
C ALA A 246 3.49 -10.53 -3.36
N PRO A 247 2.66 -9.51 -3.62
CA PRO A 247 1.81 -9.50 -4.80
C PRO A 247 2.61 -9.50 -6.11
N SER A 248 3.69 -8.73 -6.20
CA SER A 248 4.54 -8.63 -7.39
C SER A 248 5.18 -9.95 -7.78
N PHE A 249 5.50 -10.83 -6.83
CA PHE A 249 6.06 -12.15 -7.10
C PHE A 249 5.07 -13.04 -7.89
N ALA A 250 3.80 -13.03 -7.49
CA ALA A 250 2.75 -13.74 -8.20
C ALA A 250 2.45 -13.11 -9.57
N HIS A 251 2.46 -11.79 -9.66
CA HIS A 251 2.20 -11.08 -10.92
C HIS A 251 3.32 -11.30 -11.94
N LEU A 252 4.58 -11.31 -11.53
CA LEU A 252 5.71 -11.47 -12.44
C LEU A 252 5.74 -12.85 -13.12
N GLN A 253 5.30 -13.90 -12.45
CA GLN A 253 5.25 -15.25 -13.06
C GLN A 253 4.38 -15.30 -14.34
N ALA A 254 3.40 -14.40 -14.46
CA ALA A 254 2.54 -14.31 -15.62
C ALA A 254 3.18 -13.60 -16.83
N MET A 255 4.37 -13.06 -16.66
CA MET A 255 5.04 -12.25 -17.67
C MET A 255 5.19 -12.97 -19.03
N ASP A 256 5.59 -14.24 -19.01
CA ASP A 256 5.68 -15.05 -20.22
C ASP A 256 4.31 -15.20 -20.91
N PHE A 257 3.28 -15.50 -20.12
CA PHE A 257 1.90 -15.64 -20.63
C PHE A 257 1.39 -14.35 -21.27
N LEU A 258 1.56 -13.22 -20.57
CA LEU A 258 1.06 -11.92 -21.01
C LEU A 258 1.82 -11.34 -22.22
N SER A 259 3.07 -11.76 -22.43
CA SER A 259 3.93 -11.25 -23.51
C SER A 259 3.80 -12.01 -24.81
N ARG A 260 3.15 -13.18 -24.79
CA ARG A 260 3.01 -14.02 -26.00
C ARG A 260 2.15 -13.34 -27.05
N GLY A 261 2.67 -13.27 -28.26
CA GLY A 261 1.98 -12.65 -29.41
C GLY A 261 2.10 -11.12 -29.47
N HIS A 262 2.78 -10.50 -28.52
CA HIS A 262 3.05 -9.06 -28.49
C HIS A 262 4.47 -8.72 -28.96
N MET A 263 4.70 -7.44 -29.23
CA MET A 263 6.03 -6.94 -29.59
C MET A 263 6.96 -6.90 -28.37
N VAL A 264 8.27 -7.00 -28.59
CA VAL A 264 9.27 -6.83 -27.52
C VAL A 264 9.12 -5.48 -26.79
N ALA A 265 8.74 -4.43 -27.53
CA ALA A 265 8.47 -3.12 -26.94
C ALA A 265 7.26 -3.10 -25.97
N ASP A 266 6.30 -4.03 -26.12
CA ASP A 266 5.13 -4.11 -25.25
C ASP A 266 5.47 -4.77 -23.89
N VAL A 267 6.57 -5.50 -23.82
CA VAL A 267 7.06 -6.11 -22.57
C VAL A 267 7.26 -5.03 -21.49
N ALA A 268 7.82 -3.87 -21.86
CA ALA A 268 7.99 -2.75 -20.93
C ALA A 268 6.63 -2.21 -20.43
N ALA A 269 5.67 -2.04 -21.33
CA ALA A 269 4.31 -1.60 -20.97
C ALA A 269 3.60 -2.61 -20.06
N ILE A 270 3.76 -3.91 -20.32
CA ILE A 270 3.20 -4.98 -19.50
C ILE A 270 3.83 -4.94 -18.08
N ILE A 271 5.17 -4.88 -17.96
CA ILE A 271 5.86 -4.76 -16.66
C ILE A 271 5.36 -3.55 -15.89
N GLY A 272 5.24 -2.40 -16.54
CA GLY A 272 4.70 -1.18 -15.92
C GLY A 272 3.27 -1.37 -15.41
N SER A 273 2.43 -2.08 -16.15
CA SER A 273 1.04 -2.38 -15.75
C SER A 273 0.94 -3.38 -14.59
N LEU A 274 1.91 -4.31 -14.47
CA LEU A 274 1.98 -5.26 -13.35
C LEU A 274 2.39 -4.61 -12.02
N ASP A 275 2.94 -3.41 -12.08
CA ASP A 275 3.46 -2.66 -10.92
C ASP A 275 4.51 -3.45 -10.13
N ILE A 276 5.54 -3.92 -10.82
CA ILE A 276 6.60 -4.72 -10.22
C ILE A 276 7.60 -3.84 -9.46
N VAL A 277 7.96 -4.27 -8.26
CA VAL A 277 9.13 -3.79 -7.51
C VAL A 277 10.05 -4.98 -7.26
N PHE A 278 11.23 -4.96 -7.85
CA PHE A 278 12.14 -6.12 -7.81
C PHE A 278 12.66 -6.45 -6.41
N GLY A 279 12.81 -5.46 -5.53
CA GLY A 279 13.16 -5.73 -4.13
C GLY A 279 12.13 -6.58 -3.38
N GLU A 280 10.87 -6.49 -3.74
CA GLU A 280 9.79 -7.35 -3.22
C GLU A 280 9.89 -8.79 -3.74
N ILE A 281 10.44 -8.98 -4.93
CA ILE A 281 10.61 -10.28 -5.58
C ILE A 281 11.88 -10.98 -5.09
N ASP A 282 12.98 -10.26 -5.07
CA ASP A 282 14.31 -10.78 -4.74
C ASP A 282 14.49 -11.03 -3.23
N ARG A 283 13.81 -10.27 -2.36
CA ARG A 283 13.78 -10.33 -0.88
C ARG A 283 15.11 -10.13 -0.21
#